data_bf59e43a3a4f22c60d761d35c7781f3b
#
_entry.id   bf59e43a3a4f22c60d761d35c7781f3b
#
_cell.length_a   1.000
_cell.length_b   1.000
_cell.length_c   1.000
_cell.angle_alpha   90.00
_cell.angle_beta   90.00
_cell.angle_gamma   90.00
#
_symmetry.space_group_name_H-M   'P 1'
#
loop_
_entity.id
_entity.type
_entity.pdbx_description
1 polymer ?
#
loop_
_entity_poly.entity_id
_entity_poly.type
_entity_poly.pdbx_seq_one_letter_code
_entity_poly.pdbx_strand_id
1 'polypeptide(L)'
;LEVTNLKTGFETDRGIIRAVDGVSFEIEKGKTTGVVGESGCGKTVTAMSIVDLLPKPSGQILGGNIRLNGKELVGIESDKMHQIRGNEIGVIFQEPMAALNPVQRIGKQIMEALILHKGMNKREALQKAVELLEAVGIPSPERRVVEYPHQLSGGMRQRVMIAIALSCEPDLLIADEPTTALDVTVQAQILNLISKMQDSLGMAVMLITHDLGVIAEQCDEVIVMYAGRIVERAPVTELFSNPLHAYTKGLLASMPRLDSVRKSELPTIPGQVAPIHEFVVGCRFCQRMGKAENIDKRPDYTEISLGHFVENCSQCLEVFNN
;
A
#
# COMPACT_ATOMS: atom_id res chain seq x y z
N LEU A 1 10.80 8.29 -0.74
CA LEU A 1 10.45 7.63 -1.99
C LEU A 1 9.86 8.63 -2.97
N GLU A 2 10.31 8.58 -4.22
CA GLU A 2 9.76 9.40 -5.32
C GLU A 2 9.31 8.44 -6.44
N VAL A 3 8.06 8.57 -6.87
CA VAL A 3 7.50 7.83 -8.00
C VAL A 3 7.02 8.82 -9.04
N THR A 4 7.50 8.70 -10.28
CA THR A 4 7.19 9.66 -11.35
C THR A 4 6.68 8.95 -12.58
N ASN A 5 5.43 9.25 -12.98
CA ASN A 5 4.77 8.75 -14.19
C ASN A 5 4.85 7.23 -14.36
N LEU A 6 4.74 6.49 -13.24
CA LEU A 6 4.84 5.04 -13.23
C LEU A 6 3.73 4.41 -14.07
N LYS A 7 4.12 3.54 -14.99
CA LYS A 7 3.23 2.73 -15.82
C LYS A 7 3.62 1.28 -15.67
N THR A 8 2.67 0.46 -15.23
CA THR A 8 2.87 -0.99 -15.05
C THR A 8 1.78 -1.75 -15.78
N GLY A 9 2.16 -2.79 -16.47
CA GLY A 9 1.23 -3.61 -17.22
C GLY A 9 1.56 -5.09 -17.18
N PHE A 10 0.64 -5.86 -17.71
CA PHE A 10 0.73 -7.31 -17.79
C PHE A 10 0.51 -7.77 -19.23
N GLU A 11 1.38 -8.64 -19.71
CA GLU A 11 1.21 -9.32 -20.98
C GLU A 11 0.11 -10.37 -20.87
N THR A 12 -0.83 -10.33 -21.80
CA THR A 12 -1.97 -11.26 -21.90
C THR A 12 -2.16 -11.69 -23.34
N ASP A 13 -2.97 -12.71 -23.58
CA ASP A 13 -3.33 -13.17 -24.93
C ASP A 13 -3.94 -12.06 -25.82
N ARG A 14 -4.45 -10.98 -25.20
CA ARG A 14 -5.04 -9.81 -25.88
C ARG A 14 -4.08 -8.62 -26.00
N GLY A 15 -2.80 -8.81 -25.68
CA GLY A 15 -1.79 -7.76 -25.62
C GLY A 15 -1.53 -7.25 -24.20
N ILE A 16 -0.82 -6.12 -24.11
CA ILE A 16 -0.43 -5.54 -22.83
C ILE A 16 -1.60 -4.73 -22.24
N ILE A 17 -2.05 -5.10 -21.05
CA ILE A 17 -3.02 -4.35 -20.27
C ILE A 17 -2.30 -3.50 -19.22
N ARG A 18 -2.72 -2.24 -19.02
CA ARG A 18 -2.09 -1.32 -18.06
C ARG A 18 -2.86 -1.31 -16.74
N ALA A 19 -2.26 -1.90 -15.70
CA ALA A 19 -2.83 -1.90 -14.35
C ALA A 19 -2.53 -0.60 -13.59
N VAL A 20 -1.39 0.05 -13.88
CA VAL A 20 -1.00 1.37 -13.37
C VAL A 20 -0.68 2.26 -14.56
N ASP A 21 -1.23 3.46 -14.60
CA ASP A 21 -1.22 4.32 -15.78
C ASP A 21 -0.85 5.77 -15.45
N GLY A 22 0.46 6.01 -15.28
CA GLY A 22 1.02 7.34 -15.07
C GLY A 22 0.77 7.88 -13.67
N VAL A 23 1.13 7.08 -12.66
CA VAL A 23 1.03 7.43 -11.24
C VAL A 23 2.27 8.18 -10.80
N SER A 24 2.09 9.33 -10.12
CA SER A 24 3.18 10.14 -9.57
C SER A 24 2.86 10.55 -8.13
N PHE A 25 3.79 10.31 -7.21
CA PHE A 25 3.68 10.70 -5.81
C PHE A 25 5.04 10.62 -5.12
N GLU A 26 5.11 11.22 -3.93
CA GLU A 26 6.27 11.17 -3.05
C GLU A 26 5.85 10.72 -1.67
N ILE A 27 6.74 10.04 -0.96
CA ILE A 27 6.59 9.69 0.46
C ILE A 27 7.81 10.21 1.19
N GLU A 28 7.60 11.17 2.07
CA GLU A 28 8.64 11.77 2.86
C GLU A 28 9.09 10.86 4.01
N LYS A 29 10.36 11.01 4.42
CA LYS A 29 10.89 10.29 5.57
C LYS A 29 10.14 10.66 6.85
N GLY A 30 9.80 9.66 7.66
CA GLY A 30 9.04 9.85 8.90
C GLY A 30 7.55 10.14 8.69
N LYS A 31 7.04 10.06 7.45
CA LYS A 31 5.63 10.27 7.13
C LYS A 31 4.93 8.97 6.72
N THR A 32 3.63 8.90 7.03
CA THR A 32 2.74 7.83 6.56
C THR A 32 1.86 8.35 5.43
N THR A 33 2.01 7.76 4.24
CA THR A 33 1.12 8.02 3.10
C THR A 33 0.16 6.84 2.94
N GLY A 34 -1.12 7.11 3.07
CA GLY A 34 -2.20 6.16 2.84
C GLY A 34 -2.51 6.00 1.35
N VAL A 35 -2.73 4.78 0.88
CA VAL A 35 -3.18 4.52 -0.49
C VAL A 35 -4.50 3.77 -0.44
N VAL A 36 -5.56 4.40 -0.92
CA VAL A 36 -6.93 3.89 -0.86
C VAL A 36 -7.57 3.75 -2.24
N GLY A 37 -8.61 2.94 -2.32
CA GLY A 37 -9.42 2.73 -3.51
C GLY A 37 -10.02 1.33 -3.53
N GLU A 38 -10.96 1.08 -4.43
CA GLU A 38 -11.60 -0.22 -4.59
C GLU A 38 -10.60 -1.32 -4.96
N SER A 39 -10.98 -2.59 -4.74
CA SER A 39 -10.16 -3.74 -5.15
C SER A 39 -9.87 -3.69 -6.66
N GLY A 40 -8.65 -4.04 -7.06
CA GLY A 40 -8.22 -4.01 -8.45
C GLY A 40 -7.88 -2.62 -9.02
N CYS A 41 -7.92 -1.53 -8.24
CA CYS A 41 -7.57 -0.19 -8.73
C CYS A 41 -6.06 0.05 -8.93
N GLY A 42 -5.18 -0.93 -8.62
CA GLY A 42 -3.74 -0.86 -8.88
C GLY A 42 -2.85 -0.60 -7.66
N LYS A 43 -3.36 -0.55 -6.43
CA LYS A 43 -2.58 -0.29 -5.18
C LYS A 43 -1.44 -1.29 -5.00
N THR A 44 -1.78 -2.58 -4.90
CA THR A 44 -0.79 -3.67 -4.76
C THR A 44 0.19 -3.72 -5.94
N VAL A 45 -0.30 -3.49 -7.17
CA VAL A 45 0.57 -3.45 -8.36
C VAL A 45 1.58 -2.31 -8.26
N THR A 46 1.16 -1.14 -7.77
CA THR A 46 2.07 0.00 -7.51
C THR A 46 3.13 -0.39 -6.47
N ALA A 47 2.72 -0.99 -5.35
CA ALA A 47 3.64 -1.48 -4.31
C ALA A 47 4.64 -2.51 -4.85
N MET A 48 4.15 -3.52 -5.61
CA MET A 48 5.01 -4.55 -6.21
C MET A 48 5.95 -3.99 -7.28
N SER A 49 5.55 -2.92 -7.98
CA SER A 49 6.43 -2.23 -8.93
C SER A 49 7.61 -1.55 -8.23
N ILE A 50 7.40 -0.95 -7.05
CA ILE A 50 8.45 -0.28 -6.28
C ILE A 50 9.57 -1.27 -5.90
N VAL A 51 9.21 -2.50 -5.56
CA VAL A 51 10.15 -3.52 -5.14
C VAL A 51 10.50 -4.53 -6.25
N ASP A 52 10.08 -4.30 -7.49
CA ASP A 52 10.27 -5.22 -8.64
C ASP A 52 9.86 -6.67 -8.31
N LEU A 53 8.69 -6.85 -7.67
CA LEU A 53 8.10 -8.15 -7.37
C LEU A 53 6.85 -8.43 -8.21
N LEU A 54 6.77 -7.85 -9.41
CA LEU A 54 5.72 -8.16 -10.37
C LEU A 54 5.82 -9.62 -10.83
N PRO A 55 4.69 -10.33 -11.06
CA PRO A 55 4.69 -11.69 -11.59
C PRO A 55 5.40 -11.77 -12.93
N LYS A 56 6.52 -12.48 -13.00
CA LYS A 56 7.29 -12.66 -14.24
C LYS A 56 6.85 -13.96 -14.95
N PRO A 57 6.81 -14.01 -16.29
CA PRO A 57 7.24 -12.97 -17.24
C PRO A 57 6.18 -11.91 -17.59
N SER A 58 4.92 -12.07 -17.14
CA SER A 58 3.79 -11.25 -17.61
C SER A 58 3.83 -9.80 -17.12
N GLY A 59 4.26 -9.56 -15.86
CA GLY A 59 4.29 -8.24 -15.26
C GLY A 59 5.56 -7.46 -15.58
N GLN A 60 5.41 -6.21 -16.04
CA GLN A 60 6.54 -5.35 -16.40
C GLN A 60 6.25 -3.87 -16.15
N ILE A 61 7.29 -3.11 -15.82
CA ILE A 61 7.22 -1.65 -15.77
C ILE A 61 7.36 -1.15 -17.22
N LEU A 62 6.33 -0.46 -17.70
CA LEU A 62 6.24 0.06 -19.06
C LEU A 62 6.85 1.46 -19.21
N GLY A 63 7.12 2.14 -18.10
CA GLY A 63 7.72 3.48 -18.06
C GLY A 63 7.55 4.17 -16.73
N GLY A 64 8.17 5.33 -16.61
CA GLY A 64 8.27 6.09 -15.36
C GLY A 64 9.55 5.77 -14.60
N ASN A 65 9.70 6.44 -13.45
CA ASN A 65 10.86 6.32 -12.57
C ASN A 65 10.41 6.07 -11.13
N ILE A 66 11.22 5.31 -10.39
CA ILE A 66 11.03 5.06 -8.96
C ILE A 66 12.38 5.31 -8.29
N ARG A 67 12.45 6.26 -7.37
CA ARG A 67 13.68 6.60 -6.65
C ARG A 67 13.50 6.47 -5.15
N LEU A 68 14.42 5.77 -4.51
CA LEU A 68 14.54 5.72 -3.06
C LEU A 68 15.84 6.42 -2.65
N ASN A 69 15.74 7.46 -1.82
CA ASN A 69 16.90 8.26 -1.39
C ASN A 69 17.78 8.73 -2.57
N GLY A 70 17.14 9.14 -3.69
CA GLY A 70 17.81 9.56 -4.92
C GLY A 70 18.32 8.43 -5.83
N LYS A 71 18.24 7.16 -5.41
CA LYS A 71 18.69 5.99 -6.16
C LYS A 71 17.56 5.46 -7.05
N GLU A 72 17.79 5.37 -8.37
CA GLU A 72 16.82 4.84 -9.32
C GLU A 72 16.67 3.32 -9.14
N LEU A 73 15.41 2.87 -9.05
CA LEU A 73 15.07 1.46 -8.86
C LEU A 73 14.59 0.78 -10.15
N VAL A 74 14.06 1.54 -11.12
CA VAL A 74 13.58 0.98 -12.38
C VAL A 74 14.77 0.53 -13.23
N GLY A 75 14.77 -0.74 -13.64
CA GLY A 75 15.86 -1.31 -14.45
C GLY A 75 17.17 -1.54 -13.71
N ILE A 76 17.17 -1.43 -12.37
CA ILE A 76 18.34 -1.78 -11.56
C ILE A 76 18.67 -3.28 -11.70
N GLU A 77 19.96 -3.63 -11.63
CA GLU A 77 20.42 -5.01 -11.66
C GLU A 77 19.79 -5.83 -10.53
N SER A 78 19.43 -7.08 -10.82
CA SER A 78 18.75 -7.98 -9.87
C SER A 78 19.49 -8.08 -8.53
N ASP A 79 20.81 -8.23 -8.55
CA ASP A 79 21.64 -8.35 -7.34
C ASP A 79 21.59 -7.09 -6.46
N LYS A 80 21.54 -5.91 -7.07
CA LYS A 80 21.38 -4.66 -6.35
C LYS A 80 19.96 -4.53 -5.77
N MET A 81 18.93 -4.96 -6.50
CA MET A 81 17.56 -5.00 -5.98
C MET A 81 17.43 -5.98 -4.81
N HIS A 82 18.12 -7.13 -4.84
CA HIS A 82 18.18 -8.07 -3.72
C HIS A 82 18.77 -7.43 -2.45
N GLN A 83 19.76 -6.53 -2.59
CA GLN A 83 20.34 -5.79 -1.45
C GLN A 83 19.39 -4.74 -0.86
N ILE A 84 18.44 -4.23 -1.66
CA ILE A 84 17.47 -3.22 -1.24
C ILE A 84 16.28 -3.87 -0.53
N ARG A 85 15.74 -4.97 -1.11
CA ARG A 85 14.61 -5.70 -0.52
C ARG A 85 14.98 -6.29 0.83
N GLY A 86 14.17 -6.02 1.84
CA GLY A 86 14.38 -6.48 3.21
C GLY A 86 15.45 -5.70 3.98
N ASN A 87 16.20 -4.80 3.33
CA ASN A 87 17.20 -3.95 3.98
C ASN A 87 16.78 -2.47 3.96
N GLU A 88 16.67 -1.85 2.76
CA GLU A 88 16.25 -0.46 2.60
C GLU A 88 14.71 -0.34 2.50
N ILE A 89 14.04 -1.39 1.97
CA ILE A 89 12.57 -1.47 1.86
C ILE A 89 12.07 -2.73 2.55
N GLY A 90 11.28 -2.55 3.61
CA GLY A 90 10.49 -3.61 4.23
C GLY A 90 9.13 -3.74 3.57
N VAL A 91 8.62 -4.98 3.43
CA VAL A 91 7.29 -5.22 2.85
C VAL A 91 6.48 -6.11 3.79
N ILE A 92 5.28 -5.65 4.14
CA ILE A 92 4.25 -6.44 4.80
C ILE A 92 3.22 -6.81 3.73
N PHE A 93 3.09 -8.10 3.43
CA PHE A 93 2.16 -8.60 2.42
C PHE A 93 0.76 -8.79 3.00
N GLN A 94 -0.25 -8.77 2.13
CA GLN A 94 -1.66 -8.91 2.50
C GLN A 94 -1.97 -10.22 3.24
N GLU A 95 -1.33 -11.33 2.86
CA GLU A 95 -1.57 -12.65 3.46
C GLU A 95 -0.33 -13.20 4.18
N PRO A 96 -0.33 -13.23 5.53
CA PRO A 96 0.80 -13.77 6.31
C PRO A 96 1.09 -15.24 6.01
N MET A 97 0.05 -16.01 5.63
CA MET A 97 0.19 -17.43 5.31
C MET A 97 0.96 -17.67 4.01
N ALA A 98 0.84 -16.76 3.05
CA ALA A 98 1.59 -16.83 1.80
C ALA A 98 3.01 -16.27 1.94
N ALA A 99 3.21 -15.32 2.87
CA ALA A 99 4.50 -14.67 3.09
C ALA A 99 5.47 -15.52 3.93
N LEU A 100 4.97 -16.29 4.90
CA LEU A 100 5.81 -17.12 5.76
C LEU A 100 6.02 -18.52 5.17
N ASN A 101 7.28 -18.98 5.13
CA ASN A 101 7.61 -20.33 4.68
C ASN A 101 7.14 -21.36 5.75
N PRO A 102 6.14 -22.23 5.44
CA PRO A 102 5.52 -23.11 6.42
C PRO A 102 6.45 -24.21 6.93
N VAL A 103 7.51 -24.55 6.21
CA VAL A 103 8.47 -25.61 6.55
C VAL A 103 9.75 -25.08 7.19
N GLN A 104 9.83 -23.78 7.45
CA GLN A 104 10.93 -23.15 8.16
C GLN A 104 10.48 -22.59 9.51
N ARG A 105 11.36 -22.68 10.51
CA ARG A 105 11.13 -22.09 11.84
C ARG A 105 11.11 -20.56 11.74
N ILE A 106 10.32 -19.93 12.61
CA ILE A 106 10.16 -18.46 12.67
C ILE A 106 11.51 -17.75 12.80
N GLY A 107 12.32 -18.15 13.78
CA GLY A 107 13.64 -17.55 13.99
C GLY A 107 14.55 -17.64 12.79
N LYS A 108 14.50 -18.75 12.04
CA LYS A 108 15.33 -18.91 10.85
C LYS A 108 14.95 -17.89 9.76
N GLN A 109 13.66 -17.59 9.58
CA GLN A 109 13.19 -16.63 8.60
C GLN A 109 13.57 -15.19 8.97
N ILE A 110 13.51 -14.83 10.27
CA ILE A 110 13.98 -13.51 10.75
C ILE A 110 15.50 -13.39 10.61
N MET A 111 16.23 -14.42 11.03
CA MET A 111 17.70 -14.45 10.98
C MET A 111 18.24 -14.36 9.55
N GLU A 112 17.52 -14.85 8.56
CA GLU A 112 17.95 -14.85 7.16
C GLU A 112 18.24 -13.43 6.67
N ALA A 113 17.31 -12.48 6.91
CA ALA A 113 17.49 -11.07 6.55
C ALA A 113 18.68 -10.44 7.31
N LEU A 114 18.81 -10.71 8.61
CA LEU A 114 19.89 -10.18 9.45
C LEU A 114 21.27 -10.68 9.02
N ILE A 115 21.39 -11.95 8.70
CA ILE A 115 22.65 -12.55 8.22
C ILE A 115 23.02 -12.01 6.85
N LEU A 116 22.03 -11.96 5.93
CA LEU A 116 22.24 -11.53 4.55
C LEU A 116 22.62 -10.04 4.46
N HIS A 117 21.88 -9.18 5.15
CA HIS A 117 21.98 -7.72 4.97
C HIS A 117 22.83 -7.03 6.03
N LYS A 118 22.85 -7.54 7.26
CA LYS A 118 23.62 -6.92 8.36
C LYS A 118 24.92 -7.68 8.67
N GLY A 119 25.19 -8.78 7.97
CA GLY A 119 26.42 -9.57 8.17
C GLY A 119 26.54 -10.21 9.55
N MET A 120 25.44 -10.37 10.29
CA MET A 120 25.43 -10.93 11.63
C MET A 120 25.78 -12.41 11.59
N ASN A 121 26.55 -12.88 12.59
CA ASN A 121 26.72 -14.31 12.79
C ASN A 121 25.44 -14.96 13.35
N LYS A 122 25.34 -16.30 13.31
CA LYS A 122 24.09 -17.00 13.70
C LYS A 122 23.67 -16.74 15.15
N ARG A 123 24.61 -16.52 16.07
CA ARG A 123 24.30 -16.26 17.49
C ARG A 123 23.73 -14.87 17.67
N GLU A 124 24.35 -13.88 17.07
CA GLU A 124 23.88 -12.47 17.07
C GLU A 124 22.50 -12.36 16.41
N ALA A 125 22.33 -12.97 15.23
CA ALA A 125 21.05 -12.97 14.52
C ALA A 125 19.92 -13.65 15.31
N LEU A 126 20.21 -14.74 16.04
CA LEU A 126 19.23 -15.41 16.90
C LEU A 126 18.81 -14.50 18.07
N GLN A 127 19.79 -13.87 18.72
CA GLN A 127 19.50 -12.92 19.81
C GLN A 127 18.64 -11.77 19.32
N LYS A 128 19.00 -11.16 18.17
CA LYS A 128 18.22 -10.07 17.57
C LYS A 128 16.82 -10.54 17.13
N ALA A 129 16.69 -11.77 16.65
CA ALA A 129 15.36 -12.33 16.29
C ALA A 129 14.44 -12.45 17.51
N VAL A 130 14.97 -12.84 18.68
CA VAL A 130 14.21 -12.87 19.94
C VAL A 130 13.79 -11.47 20.34
N GLU A 131 14.70 -10.49 20.31
CA GLU A 131 14.40 -9.08 20.60
C GLU A 131 13.33 -8.49 19.67
N LEU A 132 13.39 -8.82 18.37
CA LEU A 132 12.37 -8.39 17.40
C LEU A 132 11.01 -9.02 17.70
N LEU A 133 10.96 -10.31 18.05
CA LEU A 133 9.69 -10.96 18.44
C LEU A 133 9.12 -10.35 19.72
N GLU A 134 9.96 -9.97 20.67
CA GLU A 134 9.54 -9.24 21.87
C GLU A 134 9.00 -7.84 21.52
N ALA A 135 9.72 -7.09 20.70
CA ALA A 135 9.34 -5.75 20.26
C ALA A 135 7.98 -5.71 19.54
N VAL A 136 7.66 -6.76 18.76
CA VAL A 136 6.34 -6.89 18.12
C VAL A 136 5.28 -7.50 19.04
N GLY A 137 5.60 -7.75 20.32
CA GLY A 137 4.67 -8.23 21.34
C GLY A 137 4.28 -9.71 21.20
N ILE A 138 5.21 -10.55 20.74
CA ILE A 138 5.05 -12.01 20.75
C ILE A 138 5.34 -12.52 22.18
N PRO A 139 4.41 -13.22 22.85
CA PRO A 139 4.64 -13.77 24.18
C PRO A 139 5.65 -14.94 24.16
N SER A 140 6.58 -14.97 25.12
CA SER A 140 7.62 -16.00 25.26
C SER A 140 8.47 -16.14 23.97
N PRO A 141 9.15 -15.08 23.51
CA PRO A 141 9.81 -15.03 22.21
C PRO A 141 10.90 -16.10 22.07
N GLU A 142 11.62 -16.48 23.15
CA GLU A 142 12.64 -17.53 23.16
C GLU A 142 12.05 -18.92 22.82
N ARG A 143 10.79 -19.14 23.17
CA ARG A 143 10.09 -20.37 22.80
C ARG A 143 9.55 -20.27 21.38
N ARG A 144 8.99 -19.13 20.99
CA ARG A 144 8.35 -18.94 19.69
C ARG A 144 9.35 -18.93 18.54
N VAL A 145 10.56 -18.47 18.76
CA VAL A 145 11.62 -18.40 17.74
C VAL A 145 11.95 -19.77 17.11
N VAL A 146 11.73 -20.88 17.84
CA VAL A 146 11.97 -22.24 17.34
C VAL A 146 10.73 -22.93 16.79
N GLU A 147 9.55 -22.31 16.87
CA GLU A 147 8.28 -22.83 16.35
C GLU A 147 8.15 -22.59 14.85
N TYR A 148 7.18 -23.26 14.23
CA TYR A 148 6.81 -23.10 12.82
C TYR A 148 5.58 -22.20 12.69
N PRO A 149 5.34 -21.57 11.52
CA PRO A 149 4.20 -20.68 11.32
C PRO A 149 2.84 -21.29 11.67
N HIS A 150 2.62 -22.57 11.37
CA HIS A 150 1.36 -23.27 11.66
C HIS A 150 1.05 -23.43 13.15
N GLN A 151 2.06 -23.28 14.02
CA GLN A 151 1.92 -23.35 15.49
C GLN A 151 1.50 -22.01 16.11
N LEU A 152 1.43 -20.93 15.31
CA LEU A 152 1.07 -19.59 15.73
C LEU A 152 -0.37 -19.24 15.33
N SER A 153 -1.03 -18.37 16.11
CA SER A 153 -2.30 -17.75 15.72
C SER A 153 -2.14 -16.80 14.54
N GLY A 154 -3.23 -16.41 13.89
CA GLY A 154 -3.21 -15.46 12.76
C GLY A 154 -2.54 -14.13 13.13
N GLY A 155 -2.93 -13.52 14.24
CA GLY A 155 -2.31 -12.27 14.71
C GLY A 155 -0.84 -12.42 15.09
N MET A 156 -0.42 -13.58 15.60
CA MET A 156 1.02 -13.85 15.87
C MET A 156 1.80 -13.98 14.58
N ARG A 157 1.27 -14.63 13.55
CA ARG A 157 1.91 -14.71 12.22
C ARG A 157 2.08 -13.33 11.60
N GLN A 158 1.05 -12.48 11.71
CA GLN A 158 1.12 -11.09 11.26
C GLN A 158 2.27 -10.33 11.97
N ARG A 159 2.37 -10.45 13.29
CA ARG A 159 3.46 -9.84 14.07
C ARG A 159 4.84 -10.36 13.67
N VAL A 160 4.97 -11.66 13.37
CA VAL A 160 6.20 -12.24 12.84
C VAL A 160 6.56 -11.64 11.47
N MET A 161 5.59 -11.49 10.56
CA MET A 161 5.83 -10.87 9.26
C MET A 161 6.28 -9.41 9.42
N ILE A 162 5.70 -8.67 10.35
CA ILE A 162 6.15 -7.31 10.72
C ILE A 162 7.58 -7.34 11.25
N ALA A 163 7.91 -8.28 12.16
CA ALA A 163 9.28 -8.44 12.68
C ALA A 163 10.29 -8.70 11.56
N ILE A 164 9.95 -9.52 10.56
CA ILE A 164 10.78 -9.75 9.39
C ILE A 164 10.94 -8.47 8.57
N ALA A 165 9.85 -7.78 8.26
CA ALA A 165 9.87 -6.56 7.46
C ALA A 165 10.70 -5.43 8.10
N LEU A 166 10.72 -5.37 9.43
CA LEU A 166 11.45 -4.35 10.21
C LEU A 166 12.83 -4.79 10.68
N SER A 167 13.24 -6.07 10.44
CA SER A 167 14.45 -6.65 11.00
C SER A 167 15.73 -5.91 10.65
N CYS A 168 15.79 -5.32 9.47
CA CYS A 168 16.92 -4.54 8.98
C CYS A 168 16.75 -3.03 9.12
N GLU A 169 15.77 -2.55 9.88
CA GLU A 169 15.52 -1.13 10.11
C GLU A 169 15.43 -0.35 8.78
N PRO A 170 14.40 -0.62 7.95
CA PRO A 170 14.29 -0.08 6.61
C PRO A 170 14.02 1.42 6.58
N ASP A 171 14.41 2.11 5.50
CA ASP A 171 14.05 3.49 5.25
C ASP A 171 12.59 3.67 4.83
N LEU A 172 12.01 2.64 4.18
CA LEU A 172 10.63 2.59 3.72
C LEU A 172 9.97 1.28 4.12
N LEU A 173 8.80 1.37 4.73
CA LEU A 173 7.90 0.24 4.95
C LEU A 173 6.71 0.33 3.99
N ILE A 174 6.50 -0.69 3.16
CA ILE A 174 5.29 -0.87 2.37
C ILE A 174 4.40 -1.87 3.10
N ALA A 175 3.24 -1.43 3.58
CA ALA A 175 2.28 -2.26 4.28
C ALA A 175 1.02 -2.43 3.42
N ASP A 176 0.91 -3.57 2.73
CA ASP A 176 -0.22 -3.88 1.85
C ASP A 176 -1.29 -4.65 2.64
N GLU A 177 -2.35 -3.94 3.02
CA GLU A 177 -3.46 -4.43 3.84
C GLU A 177 -3.00 -5.19 5.11
N PRO A 178 -2.16 -4.58 5.96
CA PRO A 178 -1.47 -5.28 7.04
C PRO A 178 -2.39 -5.85 8.12
N THR A 179 -3.67 -5.51 8.09
CA THR A 179 -4.66 -5.89 9.12
C THR A 179 -5.87 -6.65 8.58
N THR A 180 -5.85 -7.01 7.29
CA THR A 180 -6.94 -7.78 6.67
C THR A 180 -7.13 -9.12 7.38
N ALA A 181 -8.39 -9.49 7.61
CA ALA A 181 -8.82 -10.70 8.32
C ALA A 181 -8.43 -10.78 9.82
N LEU A 182 -8.10 -9.67 10.44
CA LEU A 182 -7.91 -9.55 11.89
C LEU A 182 -9.13 -8.93 12.57
N ASP A 183 -9.33 -9.26 13.83
CA ASP A 183 -10.34 -8.56 14.63
C ASP A 183 -9.90 -7.10 14.96
N VAL A 184 -10.87 -6.23 15.25
CA VAL A 184 -10.64 -4.79 15.43
C VAL A 184 -9.58 -4.50 16.52
N THR A 185 -9.53 -5.31 17.58
CA THR A 185 -8.58 -5.12 18.69
C THR A 185 -7.16 -5.42 18.24
N VAL A 186 -6.97 -6.53 17.50
CA VAL A 186 -5.65 -6.91 16.96
C VAL A 186 -5.23 -5.94 15.85
N GLN A 187 -6.17 -5.48 15.01
CA GLN A 187 -5.92 -4.43 14.01
C GLN A 187 -5.33 -3.17 14.65
N ALA A 188 -6.00 -2.61 15.68
CA ALA A 188 -5.51 -1.43 16.38
C ALA A 188 -4.11 -1.64 17.00
N GLN A 189 -3.87 -2.82 17.57
CA GLN A 189 -2.55 -3.17 18.14
C GLN A 189 -1.45 -3.21 17.06
N ILE A 190 -1.74 -3.76 15.88
CA ILE A 190 -0.80 -3.85 14.76
C ILE A 190 -0.47 -2.45 14.21
N LEU A 191 -1.49 -1.62 14.00
CA LEU A 191 -1.28 -0.26 13.49
C LEU A 191 -0.48 0.61 14.48
N ASN A 192 -0.80 0.53 15.77
CA ASN A 192 -0.04 1.20 16.82
C ASN A 192 1.41 0.70 16.91
N LEU A 193 1.64 -0.61 16.68
CA LEU A 193 2.98 -1.16 16.58
C LEU A 193 3.77 -0.54 15.41
N ILE A 194 3.18 -0.49 14.21
CA ILE A 194 3.82 0.11 13.03
C ILE A 194 4.14 1.59 13.30
N SER A 195 3.20 2.36 13.86
CA SER A 195 3.41 3.77 14.20
C SER A 195 4.57 3.96 15.19
N LYS A 196 4.61 3.17 16.27
CA LYS A 196 5.72 3.24 17.25
C LYS A 196 7.08 2.91 16.63
N MET A 197 7.11 1.91 15.74
CA MET A 197 8.34 1.54 15.04
C MET A 197 8.75 2.62 14.03
N GLN A 198 7.78 3.26 13.36
CA GLN A 198 8.03 4.40 12.50
C GLN A 198 8.68 5.56 13.27
N ASP A 199 8.11 5.94 14.41
CA ASP A 199 8.64 7.01 15.27
C ASP A 199 10.07 6.71 15.73
N SER A 200 10.33 5.46 16.12
CA SER A 200 11.65 5.05 16.65
C SER A 200 12.73 4.98 15.57
N LEU A 201 12.38 4.58 14.34
CA LEU A 201 13.29 4.38 13.22
C LEU A 201 13.35 5.60 12.28
N GLY A 202 12.36 6.48 12.35
CA GLY A 202 12.22 7.61 11.43
C GLY A 202 11.97 7.17 9.98
N MET A 203 11.40 5.97 9.76
CA MET A 203 11.14 5.43 8.42
C MET A 203 9.91 6.06 7.77
N ALA A 204 9.86 6.04 6.45
CA ALA A 204 8.66 6.35 5.67
C ALA A 204 7.71 5.14 5.67
N VAL A 205 6.39 5.36 5.63
CA VAL A 205 5.39 4.28 5.55
C VAL A 205 4.44 4.52 4.39
N MET A 206 4.30 3.53 3.51
CA MET A 206 3.23 3.43 2.52
C MET A 206 2.18 2.45 3.04
N LEU A 207 1.05 2.95 3.49
CA LEU A 207 -0.04 2.14 4.07
C LEU A 207 -1.16 1.96 3.04
N ILE A 208 -1.29 0.75 2.51
CA ILE A 208 -2.38 0.39 1.61
C ILE A 208 -3.50 -0.25 2.44
N THR A 209 -4.70 0.30 2.35
CA THR A 209 -5.89 -0.23 3.01
C THR A 209 -7.16 0.20 2.29
N HIS A 210 -8.25 -0.51 2.50
CA HIS A 210 -9.60 -0.10 2.10
C HIS A 210 -10.37 0.54 3.27
N ASP A 211 -9.80 0.57 4.47
CA ASP A 211 -10.41 1.16 5.66
C ASP A 211 -10.01 2.64 5.79
N LEU A 212 -10.95 3.53 5.44
CA LEU A 212 -10.75 4.97 5.53
C LEU A 212 -10.67 5.47 6.98
N GLY A 213 -11.21 4.73 7.94
CA GLY A 213 -11.06 5.04 9.37
C GLY A 213 -9.60 4.89 9.81
N VAL A 214 -8.93 3.82 9.36
CA VAL A 214 -7.49 3.62 9.57
C VAL A 214 -6.68 4.74 8.94
N ILE A 215 -7.04 5.16 7.72
CA ILE A 215 -6.37 6.27 7.04
C ILE A 215 -6.48 7.57 7.84
N ALA A 216 -7.69 7.90 8.31
CA ALA A 216 -7.93 9.12 9.08
C ALA A 216 -7.09 9.20 10.36
N GLU A 217 -6.79 8.05 10.96
CA GLU A 217 -6.10 7.94 12.25
C GLU A 217 -4.58 7.82 12.11
N GLN A 218 -4.10 7.17 11.04
CA GLN A 218 -2.69 6.75 10.92
C GLN A 218 -1.88 7.50 9.86
N CYS A 219 -2.52 8.25 8.94
CA CYS A 219 -1.84 8.83 7.80
C CYS A 219 -1.68 10.35 7.90
N ASP A 220 -0.58 10.86 7.36
CA ASP A 220 -0.35 12.30 7.15
C ASP A 220 -0.98 12.76 5.83
N GLU A 221 -0.87 11.94 4.79
CA GLU A 221 -1.33 12.21 3.43
C GLU A 221 -2.07 11.00 2.87
N VAL A 222 -2.99 11.23 1.95
CA VAL A 222 -3.79 10.18 1.32
C VAL A 222 -3.73 10.28 -0.19
N ILE A 223 -3.51 9.15 -0.84
CA ILE A 223 -3.60 8.94 -2.28
C ILE A 223 -4.83 8.09 -2.57
N VAL A 224 -5.76 8.63 -3.34
CA VAL A 224 -6.96 7.92 -3.79
C VAL A 224 -6.72 7.39 -5.19
N MET A 225 -6.72 6.07 -5.35
CA MET A 225 -6.53 5.40 -6.63
C MET A 225 -7.85 4.89 -7.19
N TYR A 226 -8.07 5.11 -8.47
CA TYR A 226 -9.20 4.57 -9.22
C TYR A 226 -8.74 4.06 -10.59
N ALA A 227 -9.07 2.81 -10.91
CA ALA A 227 -8.82 2.22 -12.22
C ALA A 227 -7.39 2.46 -12.76
N GLY A 228 -6.37 2.26 -11.91
CA GLY A 228 -4.95 2.39 -12.28
C GLY A 228 -4.38 3.81 -12.25
N ARG A 229 -5.12 4.81 -11.80
CA ARG A 229 -4.69 6.21 -11.72
C ARG A 229 -4.88 6.79 -10.33
N ILE A 230 -4.11 7.82 -9.99
CA ILE A 230 -4.42 8.69 -8.85
C ILE A 230 -5.47 9.69 -9.32
N VAL A 231 -6.62 9.70 -8.63
CA VAL A 231 -7.71 10.65 -8.92
C VAL A 231 -7.70 11.82 -7.96
N GLU A 232 -7.18 11.63 -6.74
CA GLU A 232 -7.03 12.69 -5.74
C GLU A 232 -5.89 12.36 -4.78
N ARG A 233 -5.16 13.37 -4.31
CA ARG A 233 -4.12 13.28 -3.29
C ARG A 233 -4.17 14.54 -2.44
N ALA A 234 -4.19 14.40 -1.11
CA ALA A 234 -4.21 15.53 -0.21
C ALA A 234 -3.69 15.15 1.18
N PRO A 235 -3.33 16.13 2.02
CA PRO A 235 -3.23 15.92 3.46
C PRO A 235 -4.51 15.27 4.00
N VAL A 236 -4.39 14.34 4.95
CA VAL A 236 -5.54 13.57 5.45
C VAL A 236 -6.68 14.47 5.91
N THR A 237 -6.38 15.52 6.66
CA THR A 237 -7.39 16.47 7.15
C THR A 237 -8.15 17.17 6.02
N GLU A 238 -7.45 17.54 4.96
CA GLU A 238 -8.04 18.21 3.79
C GLU A 238 -8.91 17.23 2.98
N LEU A 239 -8.44 16.01 2.74
CA LEU A 239 -9.21 15.00 2.01
C LEU A 239 -10.56 14.70 2.68
N PHE A 240 -10.57 14.60 4.02
CA PHE A 240 -11.80 14.28 4.78
C PHE A 240 -12.73 15.48 4.93
N SER A 241 -12.21 16.71 5.02
CA SER A 241 -13.02 17.91 5.18
C SER A 241 -13.51 18.50 3.86
N ASN A 242 -12.72 18.41 2.81
CA ASN A 242 -12.95 19.02 1.51
C ASN A 242 -12.57 18.12 0.33
N PRO A 243 -13.16 16.90 0.21
CA PRO A 243 -12.90 16.02 -0.93
C PRO A 243 -13.35 16.69 -2.24
N LEU A 244 -12.54 16.62 -3.28
CA LEU A 244 -12.82 17.29 -4.55
C LEU A 244 -13.40 16.31 -5.58
N HIS A 245 -12.76 15.15 -5.77
CA HIS A 245 -13.17 14.20 -6.81
C HIS A 245 -14.45 13.44 -6.43
N ALA A 246 -15.37 13.27 -7.37
CA ALA A 246 -16.63 12.57 -7.16
C ALA A 246 -16.47 11.15 -6.61
N TYR A 247 -15.43 10.44 -7.03
CA TYR A 247 -15.12 9.11 -6.51
C TYR A 247 -14.73 9.16 -5.02
N THR A 248 -13.88 10.11 -4.62
CA THR A 248 -13.50 10.31 -3.22
C THR A 248 -14.71 10.65 -2.36
N LYS A 249 -15.58 11.56 -2.83
CA LYS A 249 -16.84 11.88 -2.15
C LYS A 249 -17.71 10.63 -1.98
N GLY A 250 -17.82 9.80 -3.02
CA GLY A 250 -18.55 8.53 -2.97
C GLY A 250 -17.97 7.54 -1.98
N LEU A 251 -16.64 7.38 -1.92
CA LEU A 251 -15.96 6.53 -0.95
C LEU A 251 -16.23 7.00 0.49
N LEU A 252 -16.09 8.29 0.76
CA LEU A 252 -16.33 8.87 2.08
C LEU A 252 -17.80 8.78 2.50
N ALA A 253 -18.73 8.95 1.56
CA ALA A 253 -20.17 8.82 1.80
C ALA A 253 -20.58 7.38 2.13
N SER A 254 -19.86 6.37 1.60
CA SER A 254 -20.13 4.95 1.88
C SER A 254 -19.57 4.46 3.22
N MET A 255 -18.85 5.30 3.98
CA MET A 255 -18.37 4.95 5.32
C MET A 255 -19.53 4.84 6.33
N PRO A 256 -19.55 3.78 7.16
CA PRO A 256 -20.48 3.70 8.27
C PRO A 256 -20.17 4.82 9.30
N ARG A 257 -21.18 5.62 9.66
CA ARG A 257 -21.05 6.67 10.68
C ARG A 257 -21.74 6.22 11.97
N LEU A 258 -21.20 6.59 13.11
CA LEU A 258 -21.77 6.27 14.42
C LEU A 258 -23.15 6.91 14.65
N ASP A 259 -23.39 8.05 14.00
CA ASP A 259 -24.64 8.80 14.02
C ASP A 259 -25.67 8.35 12.98
N SER A 260 -25.32 7.37 12.13
CA SER A 260 -26.24 6.84 11.12
C SER A 260 -27.44 6.15 11.76
N VAL A 261 -28.62 6.34 11.18
CA VAL A 261 -29.83 5.62 11.61
C VAL A 261 -29.63 4.12 11.47
N ARG A 262 -29.88 3.35 12.53
CA ARG A 262 -29.77 1.89 12.50
C ARG A 262 -30.54 1.30 11.34
N LYS A 263 -29.90 0.45 10.52
CA LYS A 263 -30.46 -0.22 9.34
C LYS A 263 -30.79 0.72 8.17
N SER A 264 -30.24 1.95 8.10
CA SER A 264 -30.26 2.74 6.89
C SER A 264 -29.36 2.08 5.83
N GLU A 265 -29.76 2.14 4.58
CA GLU A 265 -28.89 1.75 3.46
C GLU A 265 -27.73 2.74 3.38
N LEU A 266 -26.49 2.20 3.31
CA LEU A 266 -25.32 3.04 3.07
C LEU A 266 -25.32 3.49 1.61
N PRO A 267 -24.99 4.76 1.32
CA PRO A 267 -24.78 5.22 -0.04
C PRO A 267 -23.70 4.35 -0.71
N THR A 268 -23.97 3.88 -1.90
CA THR A 268 -23.02 3.12 -2.72
C THR A 268 -22.66 3.90 -3.97
N ILE A 269 -21.42 3.75 -4.44
CA ILE A 269 -21.03 4.34 -5.72
C ILE A 269 -21.71 3.54 -6.85
N PRO A 270 -22.56 4.17 -7.69
CA PRO A 270 -23.28 3.46 -8.74
C PRO A 270 -22.35 2.80 -9.77
N GLY A 271 -22.85 1.77 -10.45
CA GLY A 271 -22.12 1.08 -11.51
C GLY A 271 -20.95 0.23 -10.99
N GLN A 272 -20.18 -0.31 -11.92
CA GLN A 272 -19.00 -1.12 -11.64
C GLN A 272 -17.77 -0.54 -12.33
N VAL A 273 -16.59 -0.80 -11.78
CA VAL A 273 -15.32 -0.47 -12.45
C VAL A 273 -15.27 -1.27 -13.76
N ALA A 274 -15.01 -0.59 -14.87
CA ALA A 274 -14.85 -1.24 -16.15
C ALA A 274 -13.72 -2.29 -16.10
N PRO A 275 -13.78 -3.37 -16.88
CA PRO A 275 -12.66 -4.28 -17.04
C PRO A 275 -11.42 -3.53 -17.52
N ILE A 276 -10.24 -3.92 -17.05
CA ILE A 276 -8.98 -3.21 -17.31
C ILE A 276 -8.67 -3.02 -18.80
N HIS A 277 -9.10 -3.96 -19.65
CA HIS A 277 -8.92 -3.90 -21.10
C HIS A 277 -9.89 -2.93 -21.82
N GLU A 278 -10.88 -2.43 -21.09
CA GLU A 278 -11.88 -1.46 -21.57
C GLU A 278 -11.60 -0.04 -21.04
N PHE A 279 -10.55 0.16 -20.27
CA PHE A 279 -10.25 1.48 -19.71
C PHE A 279 -10.05 2.52 -20.82
N VAL A 280 -10.85 3.60 -20.75
CA VAL A 280 -10.74 4.72 -21.68
C VAL A 280 -9.49 5.57 -21.41
N VAL A 281 -9.08 6.34 -22.42
CA VAL A 281 -7.98 7.30 -22.29
C VAL A 281 -8.38 8.45 -21.36
N GLY A 282 -9.63 8.88 -21.44
CA GLY A 282 -10.19 9.98 -20.66
C GLY A 282 -10.48 9.64 -19.20
N CYS A 283 -11.51 10.26 -18.64
CA CYS A 283 -11.91 10.06 -17.25
C CYS A 283 -12.57 8.68 -17.07
N ARG A 284 -11.90 7.78 -16.37
CA ARG A 284 -12.37 6.41 -16.11
C ARG A 284 -13.55 6.37 -15.13
N PHE A 285 -13.69 7.38 -14.29
CA PHE A 285 -14.85 7.47 -13.42
C PHE A 285 -16.10 7.94 -14.18
N CYS A 286 -15.96 8.88 -15.12
CA CYS A 286 -17.05 9.23 -16.05
C CYS A 286 -17.48 8.03 -16.89
N GLN A 287 -16.56 7.16 -17.32
CA GLN A 287 -16.88 5.90 -17.98
C GLN A 287 -17.81 5.04 -17.13
N ARG A 288 -17.49 4.83 -15.83
CA ARG A 288 -18.33 4.09 -14.89
C ARG A 288 -19.73 4.71 -14.75
N MET A 289 -19.81 6.02 -14.73
CA MET A 289 -21.06 6.76 -14.58
C MET A 289 -21.88 6.89 -15.88
N GLY A 290 -21.42 6.28 -16.99
CA GLY A 290 -22.08 6.36 -18.30
C GLY A 290 -22.06 7.74 -18.94
N LYS A 291 -21.12 8.62 -18.54
CA LYS A 291 -20.96 9.97 -19.05
C LYS A 291 -19.92 10.00 -20.18
N ALA A 292 -20.39 10.08 -21.43
CA ALA A 292 -19.54 9.93 -22.60
C ALA A 292 -18.62 11.14 -22.91
N GLU A 293 -18.90 12.32 -22.37
CA GLU A 293 -18.27 13.58 -22.82
C GLU A 293 -16.76 13.71 -22.51
N ASN A 294 -16.23 12.95 -21.55
CA ASN A 294 -14.83 13.08 -21.08
C ASN A 294 -14.03 11.77 -21.21
N ILE A 295 -14.35 10.91 -22.17
CA ILE A 295 -13.68 9.60 -22.32
C ILE A 295 -12.48 9.62 -23.27
N ASP A 296 -12.36 10.63 -24.14
CA ASP A 296 -11.36 10.66 -25.21
C ASP A 296 -10.06 11.38 -24.84
N LYS A 297 -10.10 12.28 -23.82
CA LYS A 297 -8.93 13.03 -23.38
C LYS A 297 -8.68 12.80 -21.89
N ARG A 298 -7.44 12.42 -21.53
CA ARG A 298 -7.04 12.30 -20.14
C ARG A 298 -7.18 13.66 -19.43
N PRO A 299 -7.89 13.74 -18.30
CA PRO A 299 -7.91 14.94 -17.48
C PRO A 299 -6.50 15.27 -16.96
N ASP A 300 -6.20 16.56 -16.83
CA ASP A 300 -4.97 17.00 -16.21
C ASP A 300 -5.00 16.70 -14.70
N TYR A 301 -3.86 16.32 -14.14
CA TYR A 301 -3.69 16.15 -12.70
C TYR A 301 -3.08 17.44 -12.15
N THR A 302 -3.85 18.21 -11.42
CA THR A 302 -3.51 19.59 -11.04
C THR A 302 -3.60 19.80 -9.54
N GLU A 303 -2.71 20.66 -9.02
CA GLU A 303 -2.78 21.17 -7.66
C GLU A 303 -3.82 22.28 -7.59
N ILE A 304 -4.84 22.11 -6.75
CA ILE A 304 -5.93 23.07 -6.55
C ILE A 304 -5.67 23.97 -5.34
N SER A 305 -5.09 23.40 -4.29
CA SER A 305 -4.59 24.12 -3.12
C SER A 305 -3.31 23.45 -2.64
N LEU A 306 -2.58 24.05 -1.72
CA LEU A 306 -1.27 23.59 -1.26
C LEU A 306 -1.34 22.10 -0.84
N GLY A 307 -0.64 21.25 -1.59
CA GLY A 307 -0.58 19.80 -1.37
C GLY A 307 -1.87 19.05 -1.73
N HIS A 308 -2.90 19.69 -2.28
CA HIS A 308 -4.14 19.05 -2.69
C HIS A 308 -4.23 18.95 -4.22
N PHE A 309 -4.04 17.76 -4.74
CA PHE A 309 -4.03 17.44 -6.17
C PHE A 309 -5.26 16.64 -6.55
N VAL A 310 -5.80 16.90 -7.73
CA VAL A 310 -6.96 16.17 -8.25
C VAL A 310 -6.87 15.96 -9.76
N GLU A 311 -7.41 14.84 -10.25
CA GLU A 311 -7.67 14.65 -11.68
C GLU A 311 -8.80 15.59 -12.10
N ASN A 312 -8.47 16.67 -12.82
CA ASN A 312 -9.36 17.79 -13.12
C ASN A 312 -10.33 17.44 -14.25
N CYS A 313 -11.30 16.61 -13.93
CA CYS A 313 -12.44 16.32 -14.79
C CYS A 313 -13.63 17.19 -14.37
N SER A 314 -14.09 18.13 -15.23
CA SER A 314 -15.18 19.06 -14.93
C SER A 314 -16.42 18.35 -14.37
N GLN A 315 -16.84 17.26 -14.98
CA GLN A 315 -18.00 16.49 -14.53
C GLN A 315 -17.80 15.80 -13.17
N CYS A 316 -16.55 15.43 -12.79
CA CYS A 316 -16.27 14.80 -11.51
C CYS A 316 -16.13 15.82 -10.38
N LEU A 317 -15.79 17.07 -10.68
CA LEU A 317 -15.68 18.15 -9.70
C LEU A 317 -17.04 18.80 -9.38
N GLU A 318 -17.97 18.81 -10.35
CA GLU A 318 -19.29 19.50 -10.23
C GLU A 318 -20.41 18.62 -9.64
N VAL A 319 -20.35 17.29 -9.75
CA VAL A 319 -21.49 16.36 -9.55
C VAL A 319 -22.04 16.29 -8.12
N PHE A 320 -21.43 16.91 -7.12
CA PHE A 320 -21.91 16.86 -5.73
C PHE A 320 -22.18 18.23 -5.08
N ASN A 321 -22.43 19.24 -5.90
CA ASN A 321 -22.91 20.56 -5.40
C ASN A 321 -24.45 20.67 -5.37
N ASN A 322 -25.17 19.56 -5.47
CA ASN A 322 -26.65 19.52 -5.32
C ASN A 322 -27.06 18.55 -4.21
#